data_9661d100dd55351afb7dbc2b126a28ad
#
_entry.id   9661d100dd55351afb7dbc2b126a28ad
#
_cell.length_a   1.000
_cell.length_b   1.000
_cell.length_c   1.000
_cell.angle_alpha   90.00
_cell.angle_beta   90.00
_cell.angle_gamma   90.00
#
_symmetry.space_group_name_H-M   'P 1'
#
loop_
_entity.id
_entity.type
_entity.pdbx_description
1 polymer ?
#
loop_
_entity_poly.entity_id
_entity_poly.type
_entity_poly.pdbx_seq_one_letter_code
_entity_poly.pdbx_strand_id
1 'polypeptide(L)'
;MIRVAAVDLGASSGRVVVGHGTGDGFALREVHRFANQPRMVGGVLRWDARALFAGILDGLRAADEQAGPLDAVCVDGWAIDYGLLDGDGALIADPASYRDARTGPPFAAVTQTPGGVAGLDAARLYAATGIAVHSFNTVFQLMAERDSTQARAACHALLVPDLMTYWLSGQLGTELTNASTTGLLDTRTMTWATEVTDALGVPAGLFPRLRTPGELAGPMTRQVAADLGLSGPPQVVIGPSHDTAAAVAGVPAADDAFAFVCTGTWALAGVELPAPVITEAARDAGFTNEAGIDGTIRFLRNVTGFWLLQECVRQWEAEGSHIDLNELTGAAGEVPGLRALVDVQDPGFAAPDEMTQRIIRACERTSGVALASAAQILRCILDSMAVAIRHAVRDAVRVTGHQVRTVHVVGGGVANPLFCQLVADACGLPVVAGPTEAASWGNVLVQARALGVTGGSLPELRSLIRRGVQLVSYTPAEAEADWARADEIVRAGRAAQ
;
A
#
# COMPACT_ATOMS: atom_id res chain seq x y z
N MET A 1 8.55 -27.77 -11.51
CA MET A 1 9.14 -26.58 -10.84
C MET A 1 8.91 -25.40 -11.76
N ILE A 2 8.32 -24.32 -11.26
CA ILE A 2 8.11 -23.07 -12.02
C ILE A 2 9.07 -21.98 -11.55
N ARG A 3 9.28 -20.99 -12.41
CA ARG A 3 10.01 -19.75 -12.12
C ARG A 3 9.14 -18.59 -12.56
N VAL A 4 8.79 -17.73 -11.62
CA VAL A 4 7.93 -16.57 -11.89
C VAL A 4 8.61 -15.30 -11.39
N ALA A 5 8.42 -14.20 -12.10
CA ALA A 5 8.92 -12.90 -11.68
C ALA A 5 7.78 -12.08 -11.07
N ALA A 6 7.96 -11.67 -9.83
CA ALA A 6 7.12 -10.68 -9.16
C ALA A 6 7.81 -9.31 -9.28
N VAL A 7 7.14 -8.36 -9.90
CA VAL A 7 7.58 -6.97 -10.03
C VAL A 7 6.78 -6.17 -9.00
N ASP A 8 7.47 -5.60 -8.01
CA ASP A 8 6.87 -4.79 -6.94
C ASP A 8 7.33 -3.34 -7.12
N LEU A 9 6.39 -2.47 -7.45
CA LEU A 9 6.63 -1.04 -7.66
C LEU A 9 6.25 -0.26 -6.41
N GLY A 10 7.22 0.04 -5.56
CA GLY A 10 7.02 0.93 -4.43
C GLY A 10 7.15 2.41 -4.77
N ALA A 11 6.63 3.28 -3.91
CA ALA A 11 6.66 4.75 -4.11
C ALA A 11 8.08 5.37 -4.03
N SER A 12 9.10 4.60 -3.65
CA SER A 12 10.50 5.08 -3.56
C SER A 12 11.48 4.19 -4.34
N SER A 13 11.13 2.93 -4.60
CA SER A 13 11.95 1.99 -5.38
C SER A 13 11.08 0.90 -5.94
N GLY A 14 11.46 0.39 -7.13
CA GLY A 14 10.92 -0.86 -7.67
C GLY A 14 11.90 -2.00 -7.47
N ARG A 15 11.40 -3.23 -7.48
CA ARG A 15 12.21 -4.45 -7.38
C ARG A 15 11.61 -5.59 -8.20
N VAL A 16 12.47 -6.50 -8.61
CA VAL A 16 12.07 -7.75 -9.24
C VAL A 16 12.56 -8.90 -8.38
N VAL A 17 11.62 -9.76 -8.01
CA VAL A 17 11.82 -10.93 -7.16
C VAL A 17 11.47 -12.17 -7.97
N VAL A 18 12.37 -13.13 -8.04
CA VAL A 18 12.10 -14.45 -8.62
C VAL A 18 11.57 -15.38 -7.55
N GLY A 19 10.35 -15.88 -7.77
CA GLY A 19 9.79 -17.00 -7.04
C GLY A 19 10.04 -18.29 -7.81
N HIS A 20 10.61 -19.29 -7.17
CA HIS A 20 10.78 -20.62 -7.76
C HIS A 20 10.30 -21.71 -6.79
N GLY A 21 9.63 -22.72 -7.33
CA GLY A 21 9.11 -23.76 -6.48
C GLY A 21 8.21 -24.78 -7.19
N THR A 22 7.55 -25.56 -6.36
CA THR A 22 6.52 -26.56 -6.73
C THR A 22 5.30 -26.35 -5.83
N GLY A 23 4.27 -27.19 -6.01
CA GLY A 23 3.10 -27.17 -5.12
C GLY A 23 3.40 -27.40 -3.63
N ASP A 24 4.59 -27.88 -3.27
CA ASP A 24 4.98 -28.17 -1.89
C ASP A 24 5.65 -26.99 -1.19
N GLY A 25 6.20 -26.02 -1.96
CA GLY A 25 6.86 -24.84 -1.41
C GLY A 25 7.56 -24.00 -2.44
N PHE A 26 7.83 -22.76 -2.06
CA PHE A 26 8.50 -21.75 -2.87
C PHE A 26 9.65 -21.12 -2.10
N ALA A 27 10.63 -20.63 -2.85
CA ALA A 27 11.68 -19.74 -2.36
C ALA A 27 11.67 -18.46 -3.22
N LEU A 28 11.96 -17.35 -2.57
CA LEU A 28 12.02 -16.03 -3.19
C LEU A 28 13.43 -15.49 -3.16
N ARG A 29 13.84 -14.82 -4.25
CA ARG A 29 15.11 -14.12 -4.33
C ARG A 29 14.96 -12.81 -5.08
N GLU A 30 15.28 -11.68 -4.45
CA GLU A 30 15.43 -10.41 -5.14
C GLU A 30 16.61 -10.48 -6.12
N VAL A 31 16.37 -10.12 -7.37
CA VAL A 31 17.37 -10.16 -8.44
C VAL A 31 17.72 -8.78 -8.97
N HIS A 32 16.84 -7.80 -8.77
CA HIS A 32 17.05 -6.43 -9.24
C HIS A 32 16.28 -5.43 -8.37
N ARG A 33 16.87 -4.26 -8.17
CA ARG A 33 16.24 -3.11 -7.50
C ARG A 33 16.60 -1.83 -8.23
N PHE A 34 15.63 -0.94 -8.39
CA PHE A 34 15.82 0.35 -9.07
C PHE A 34 15.09 1.47 -8.31
N ALA A 35 15.60 2.70 -8.45
CA ALA A 35 15.02 3.87 -7.81
C ALA A 35 13.71 4.28 -8.51
N ASN A 36 12.76 4.78 -7.73
CA ASN A 36 11.54 5.39 -8.20
C ASN A 36 11.33 6.72 -7.46
N GLN A 37 11.42 7.83 -8.18
CA GLN A 37 11.21 9.16 -7.62
C GLN A 37 10.42 10.02 -8.61
N PRO A 38 9.33 10.66 -8.19
CA PRO A 38 8.61 11.57 -9.05
C PRO A 38 9.44 12.85 -9.29
N ARG A 39 9.23 13.45 -10.47
CA ARG A 39 9.92 14.66 -10.89
C ARG A 39 8.94 15.77 -11.24
N MET A 40 9.32 17.03 -10.99
CA MET A 40 8.52 18.18 -11.41
C MET A 40 8.65 18.38 -12.93
N VAL A 41 7.55 18.26 -13.65
CA VAL A 41 7.47 18.43 -15.10
C VAL A 41 6.30 19.34 -15.43
N GLY A 42 6.57 20.52 -15.99
CA GLY A 42 5.54 21.48 -16.35
C GLY A 42 4.66 21.96 -15.18
N GLY A 43 5.22 22.02 -13.97
CA GLY A 43 4.49 22.44 -12.76
C GLY A 43 3.67 21.34 -12.09
N VAL A 44 3.74 20.09 -12.57
CA VAL A 44 3.09 18.92 -12.00
C VAL A 44 4.15 17.89 -11.58
N LEU A 45 3.98 17.30 -10.41
CA LEU A 45 4.84 16.23 -9.93
C LEU A 45 4.44 14.92 -10.63
N ARG A 46 5.35 14.32 -11.41
CA ARG A 46 5.07 13.15 -12.25
C ARG A 46 6.03 12.01 -12.02
N TRP A 47 5.52 10.78 -12.15
CA TRP A 47 6.32 9.57 -12.23
C TRP A 47 6.94 9.45 -13.62
N ASP A 48 8.16 8.94 -13.72
CA ASP A 48 8.77 8.59 -15.00
C ASP A 48 8.35 7.16 -15.39
N ALA A 49 7.22 7.03 -16.07
CA ALA A 49 6.68 5.73 -16.44
C ALA A 49 7.63 4.91 -17.34
N ARG A 50 8.39 5.60 -18.22
CA ARG A 50 9.35 4.93 -19.09
C ARG A 50 10.58 4.43 -18.34
N ALA A 51 11.08 5.20 -17.38
CA ALA A 51 12.17 4.75 -16.52
C ALA A 51 11.75 3.58 -15.62
N LEU A 52 10.50 3.59 -15.10
CA LEU A 52 9.94 2.47 -14.37
C LEU A 52 9.89 1.20 -15.23
N PHE A 53 9.39 1.33 -16.46
CA PHE A 53 9.33 0.20 -17.39
C PHE A 53 10.72 -0.32 -17.77
N ALA A 54 11.68 0.58 -18.00
CA ALA A 54 13.07 0.19 -18.25
C ALA A 54 13.66 -0.60 -17.06
N GLY A 55 13.42 -0.15 -15.80
CA GLY A 55 13.83 -0.87 -14.61
C GLY A 55 13.17 -2.26 -14.49
N ILE A 56 11.91 -2.39 -14.88
CA ILE A 56 11.22 -3.69 -14.97
C ILE A 56 11.93 -4.59 -16.00
N LEU A 57 12.21 -4.09 -17.18
CA LEU A 57 12.87 -4.86 -18.24
C LEU A 57 14.27 -5.32 -17.82
N ASP A 58 15.05 -4.45 -17.19
CA ASP A 58 16.38 -4.80 -16.66
C ASP A 58 16.27 -5.89 -15.59
N GLY A 59 15.27 -5.79 -14.71
CA GLY A 59 15.00 -6.80 -13.69
C GLY A 59 14.54 -8.14 -14.29
N LEU A 60 13.72 -8.15 -15.32
CA LEU A 60 13.30 -9.39 -15.99
C LEU A 60 14.47 -10.05 -16.73
N ARG A 61 15.37 -9.27 -17.35
CA ARG A 61 16.62 -9.80 -17.94
C ARG A 61 17.48 -10.43 -16.85
N ALA A 62 17.71 -9.74 -15.74
CA ALA A 62 18.46 -10.28 -14.62
C ALA A 62 17.82 -11.55 -14.03
N ALA A 63 16.48 -11.62 -14.01
CA ALA A 63 15.75 -12.81 -13.56
C ALA A 63 15.99 -14.02 -14.46
N ASP A 64 15.91 -13.85 -15.79
CA ASP A 64 16.17 -14.92 -16.75
C ASP A 64 17.63 -15.39 -16.71
N GLU A 65 18.58 -14.46 -16.66
CA GLU A 65 20.02 -14.76 -16.55
C GLU A 65 20.38 -15.51 -15.28
N GLN A 66 19.81 -15.11 -14.14
CA GLN A 66 20.19 -15.65 -12.83
C GLN A 66 19.40 -16.89 -12.40
N ALA A 67 18.16 -17.04 -12.87
CA ALA A 67 17.28 -18.14 -12.48
C ALA A 67 16.91 -19.07 -13.65
N GLY A 68 17.18 -18.66 -14.89
CA GLY A 68 16.76 -19.36 -16.11
C GLY A 68 15.38 -18.93 -16.58
N PRO A 69 14.87 -19.53 -17.68
CA PRO A 69 13.64 -19.12 -18.34
C PRO A 69 12.46 -18.95 -17.38
N LEU A 70 11.75 -17.83 -17.52
CA LEU A 70 10.59 -17.48 -16.72
C LEU A 70 9.32 -18.10 -17.32
N ASP A 71 8.47 -18.68 -16.46
CA ASP A 71 7.15 -19.19 -16.84
C ASP A 71 6.10 -18.07 -16.84
N ALA A 72 6.22 -17.10 -15.92
CA ALA A 72 5.32 -15.96 -15.83
C ALA A 72 5.96 -14.73 -15.21
N VAL A 73 5.27 -13.59 -15.41
CA VAL A 73 5.53 -12.30 -14.78
C VAL A 73 4.22 -11.68 -14.32
N CYS A 74 4.25 -11.01 -13.18
CA CYS A 74 3.14 -10.22 -12.65
C CYS A 74 3.66 -8.93 -12.03
N VAL A 75 2.92 -7.83 -12.21
CA VAL A 75 3.28 -6.51 -11.69
C VAL A 75 2.28 -6.11 -10.61
N ASP A 76 2.77 -5.72 -9.45
CA ASP A 76 2.03 -4.98 -8.44
C ASP A 76 2.73 -3.66 -8.12
N GLY A 77 2.06 -2.78 -7.42
CA GLY A 77 2.63 -1.51 -7.02
C GLY A 77 1.65 -0.63 -6.24
N TRP A 78 2.06 0.61 -6.04
CA TRP A 78 1.20 1.56 -5.34
C TRP A 78 -0.08 1.83 -6.12
N ALA A 79 -1.14 2.16 -5.38
CA ALA A 79 -2.47 2.39 -5.92
C ALA A 79 -2.67 3.82 -6.44
N ILE A 80 -3.88 4.08 -6.95
CA ILE A 80 -4.49 5.40 -7.21
C ILE A 80 -3.95 6.20 -8.38
N ASP A 81 -2.66 6.09 -8.74
CA ASP A 81 -2.08 6.85 -9.85
C ASP A 81 -2.28 6.14 -11.19
N TYR A 82 -2.50 6.92 -12.24
CA TYR A 82 -2.86 6.40 -13.56
C TYR A 82 -2.15 7.15 -14.70
N GLY A 83 -1.97 6.45 -15.82
CA GLY A 83 -1.59 7.03 -17.10
C GLY A 83 -2.76 7.09 -18.06
N LEU A 84 -2.84 8.17 -18.85
CA LEU A 84 -3.84 8.35 -19.90
C LEU A 84 -3.27 7.89 -21.24
N LEU A 85 -4.03 7.05 -21.96
CA LEU A 85 -3.69 6.56 -23.30
C LEU A 85 -4.59 7.20 -24.34
N ASP A 86 -4.02 7.51 -25.51
CA ASP A 86 -4.75 7.97 -26.69
C ASP A 86 -5.42 6.79 -27.44
N GLY A 87 -6.02 7.10 -28.60
CA GLY A 87 -6.70 6.11 -29.45
C GLY A 87 -5.78 5.06 -30.08
N ASP A 88 -4.49 5.31 -30.14
CA ASP A 88 -3.46 4.38 -30.63
C ASP A 88 -2.85 3.54 -29.48
N GLY A 89 -3.28 3.79 -28.25
CA GLY A 89 -2.76 3.12 -27.04
C GLY A 89 -1.43 3.69 -26.54
N ALA A 90 -1.01 4.86 -27.04
CA ALA A 90 0.19 5.51 -26.59
C ALA A 90 -0.06 6.35 -25.33
N LEU A 91 0.90 6.34 -24.40
CA LEU A 91 0.85 7.17 -23.19
C LEU A 91 0.96 8.65 -23.59
N ILE A 92 -0.06 9.44 -23.26
CA ILE A 92 -0.16 10.87 -23.60
C ILE A 92 0.85 11.69 -22.81
N ALA A 93 0.97 11.39 -21.52
CA ALA A 93 1.90 12.05 -20.60
C ALA A 93 2.21 11.12 -19.42
N ASP A 94 3.37 11.32 -18.80
CA ASP A 94 3.73 10.61 -17.58
C ASP A 94 2.65 10.78 -16.48
N PRO A 95 2.33 9.71 -15.72
CA PRO A 95 1.35 9.75 -14.65
C PRO A 95 1.68 10.83 -13.61
N ALA A 96 0.69 11.60 -13.20
CA ALA A 96 0.87 12.53 -12.09
C ALA A 96 0.95 11.75 -10.77
N SER A 97 1.83 12.20 -9.87
CA SER A 97 1.97 11.59 -8.55
C SER A 97 0.80 11.99 -7.63
N TYR A 98 0.35 11.07 -6.82
CA TYR A 98 -0.64 11.31 -5.75
C TYR A 98 -0.18 12.35 -4.72
N ARG A 99 1.10 12.67 -4.69
CA ARG A 99 1.69 13.71 -3.83
C ARG A 99 1.61 15.11 -4.43
N ASP A 100 1.12 15.23 -5.67
CA ASP A 100 0.94 16.53 -6.32
C ASP A 100 -0.21 17.31 -5.67
N ALA A 101 0.01 18.60 -5.45
CA ALA A 101 -0.97 19.46 -4.77
C ALA A 101 -2.23 19.78 -5.61
N ARG A 102 -2.27 19.39 -6.91
CA ARG A 102 -3.38 19.68 -7.84
C ARG A 102 -4.74 19.14 -7.37
N THR A 103 -4.74 18.12 -6.51
CA THR A 103 -5.95 17.49 -5.99
C THR A 103 -6.59 18.25 -4.82
N GLY A 104 -5.88 19.21 -4.23
CA GLY A 104 -6.37 20.03 -3.10
C GLY A 104 -7.69 20.76 -3.40
N PRO A 105 -7.79 21.56 -4.48
CA PRO A 105 -9.03 22.27 -4.81
C PRO A 105 -10.24 21.36 -5.04
N PRO A 106 -10.20 20.29 -5.87
CA PRO A 106 -11.34 19.39 -6.03
C PRO A 106 -11.71 18.65 -4.74
N PHE A 107 -10.72 18.25 -3.94
CA PHE A 107 -10.97 17.65 -2.63
C PHE A 107 -11.73 18.61 -1.70
N ALA A 108 -11.28 19.86 -1.60
CA ALA A 108 -11.97 20.88 -0.81
C ALA A 108 -13.39 21.15 -1.33
N ALA A 109 -13.60 21.16 -2.65
CA ALA A 109 -14.93 21.36 -3.24
C ALA A 109 -15.92 20.25 -2.85
N VAL A 110 -15.47 19.01 -2.73
CA VAL A 110 -16.32 17.87 -2.31
C VAL A 110 -16.50 17.84 -0.79
N THR A 111 -15.46 18.16 -0.01
CA THR A 111 -15.45 17.93 1.44
C THR A 111 -15.88 19.15 2.27
N GLN A 112 -15.70 20.36 1.75
CA GLN A 112 -15.91 21.60 2.49
C GLN A 112 -17.09 22.45 1.95
N THR A 113 -17.63 22.11 0.77
CA THR A 113 -18.78 22.80 0.19
C THR A 113 -20.08 22.09 0.59
N PRO A 114 -21.10 22.78 1.11
CA PRO A 114 -22.39 22.18 1.39
C PRO A 114 -22.99 21.51 0.15
N GLY A 115 -23.30 20.19 0.24
CA GLY A 115 -23.81 19.40 -0.88
C GLY A 115 -22.74 18.99 -1.91
N GLY A 116 -21.48 19.34 -1.69
CA GLY A 116 -20.35 18.91 -2.51
C GLY A 116 -20.38 19.39 -3.97
N VAL A 117 -19.90 18.56 -4.89
CA VAL A 117 -19.90 18.81 -6.34
C VAL A 117 -20.96 17.94 -7.01
N ALA A 118 -21.86 18.54 -7.77
CA ALA A 118 -22.99 17.84 -8.41
C ALA A 118 -23.83 16.98 -7.44
N GLY A 119 -23.94 17.42 -6.20
CA GLY A 119 -24.65 16.69 -5.14
C GLY A 119 -23.84 15.56 -4.51
N LEU A 120 -22.55 15.42 -4.84
CA LEU A 120 -21.63 14.43 -4.31
C LEU A 120 -20.73 15.09 -3.26
N ASP A 121 -21.04 14.88 -1.99
CA ASP A 121 -20.19 15.22 -0.85
C ASP A 121 -19.41 14.01 -0.35
N ALA A 122 -18.56 14.20 0.66
CA ALA A 122 -17.73 13.14 1.22
C ALA A 122 -18.55 11.96 1.77
N ALA A 123 -19.72 12.22 2.37
CA ALA A 123 -20.57 11.17 2.92
C ALA A 123 -21.20 10.32 1.81
N ARG A 124 -21.69 10.96 0.75
CA ARG A 124 -22.25 10.26 -0.41
C ARG A 124 -21.19 9.51 -1.19
N LEU A 125 -20.01 10.10 -1.37
CA LEU A 125 -18.88 9.42 -2.02
C LEU A 125 -18.49 8.14 -1.26
N TYR A 126 -18.38 8.23 0.08
CA TYR A 126 -18.13 7.06 0.91
C TYR A 126 -19.28 6.04 0.82
N ALA A 127 -20.52 6.48 0.91
CA ALA A 127 -21.69 5.60 0.82
C ALA A 127 -21.79 4.87 -0.53
N ALA A 128 -21.38 5.53 -1.62
CA ALA A 128 -21.37 4.95 -2.97
C ALA A 128 -20.24 3.94 -3.17
N THR A 129 -19.06 4.20 -2.62
CA THR A 129 -17.84 3.42 -2.96
C THR A 129 -17.31 2.58 -1.80
N GLY A 130 -17.59 2.94 -0.56
CA GLY A 130 -16.98 2.34 0.63
C GLY A 130 -15.54 2.77 0.89
N ILE A 131 -15.02 3.73 0.10
CA ILE A 131 -13.61 4.15 0.15
C ILE A 131 -13.48 5.44 0.96
N ALA A 132 -12.54 5.44 1.90
CA ALA A 132 -12.23 6.62 2.70
C ALA A 132 -11.80 7.78 1.80
N VAL A 133 -12.37 8.97 2.07
CA VAL A 133 -12.19 10.14 1.21
C VAL A 133 -10.91 10.86 1.56
N HIS A 134 -9.90 10.70 0.71
CA HIS A 134 -8.59 11.33 0.82
C HIS A 134 -8.26 12.13 -0.44
N SER A 135 -7.55 13.24 -0.28
CA SER A 135 -7.20 14.12 -1.40
C SER A 135 -6.43 13.42 -2.53
N PHE A 136 -5.71 12.35 -2.22
CA PHE A 136 -4.93 11.58 -3.17
C PHE A 136 -5.74 10.57 -4.01
N ASN A 137 -7.01 10.24 -3.67
CA ASN A 137 -7.79 9.26 -4.44
C ASN A 137 -7.89 9.65 -5.91
N THR A 138 -7.93 8.65 -6.78
CA THR A 138 -8.01 8.81 -8.24
C THR A 138 -9.16 9.72 -8.68
N VAL A 139 -10.29 9.63 -7.99
CA VAL A 139 -11.47 10.49 -8.24
C VAL A 139 -11.10 11.97 -8.23
N PHE A 140 -10.30 12.45 -7.27
CA PHE A 140 -9.87 13.86 -7.20
C PHE A 140 -8.78 14.18 -8.22
N GLN A 141 -7.96 13.22 -8.58
CA GLN A 141 -6.95 13.38 -9.64
C GLN A 141 -7.64 13.58 -11.00
N LEU A 142 -8.68 12.81 -11.31
CA LEU A 142 -9.49 12.97 -12.53
C LEU A 142 -10.23 14.31 -12.55
N MET A 143 -10.80 14.74 -11.40
CA MET A 143 -11.43 16.06 -11.28
C MET A 143 -10.44 17.19 -11.55
N ALA A 144 -9.21 17.09 -11.06
CA ALA A 144 -8.16 18.10 -11.29
C ALA A 144 -7.71 18.15 -12.75
N GLU A 145 -7.82 17.06 -13.49
CA GLU A 145 -7.32 16.93 -14.85
C GLU A 145 -8.39 17.10 -15.95
N ARG A 146 -9.68 17.00 -15.60
CA ARG A 146 -10.80 16.86 -16.55
C ARG A 146 -10.82 17.90 -17.69
N ASP A 147 -10.38 19.13 -17.43
CA ASP A 147 -10.39 20.23 -18.41
C ASP A 147 -9.06 20.34 -19.18
N SER A 148 -8.12 19.44 -18.94
CA SER A 148 -6.82 19.40 -19.62
C SER A 148 -6.92 18.93 -21.07
N THR A 149 -5.89 19.23 -21.87
CA THR A 149 -5.75 18.70 -23.22
C THR A 149 -5.53 17.19 -23.20
N GLN A 150 -4.87 16.68 -22.18
CA GLN A 150 -4.61 15.26 -21.96
C GLN A 150 -5.90 14.48 -21.73
N ALA A 151 -6.76 14.96 -20.81
CA ALA A 151 -8.05 14.33 -20.57
C ALA A 151 -8.96 14.30 -21.79
N ARG A 152 -8.94 15.37 -22.61
CA ARG A 152 -9.73 15.43 -23.86
C ARG A 152 -9.21 14.49 -24.95
N ALA A 153 -7.92 14.16 -24.96
CA ALA A 153 -7.31 13.24 -25.91
C ALA A 153 -7.35 11.78 -25.45
N ALA A 154 -7.67 11.54 -24.17
CA ALA A 154 -7.63 10.22 -23.59
C ALA A 154 -8.77 9.34 -24.07
N CYS A 155 -8.43 8.12 -24.48
CA CYS A 155 -9.37 7.03 -24.73
C CYS A 155 -9.43 6.05 -23.56
N HIS A 156 -8.31 5.85 -22.86
CA HIS A 156 -8.24 4.97 -21.71
C HIS A 156 -7.39 5.58 -20.58
N ALA A 157 -7.70 5.19 -19.35
CA ALA A 157 -6.87 5.37 -18.18
C ALA A 157 -6.46 4.00 -17.63
N LEU A 158 -5.17 3.82 -17.34
CA LEU A 158 -4.64 2.62 -16.70
C LEU A 158 -3.94 3.00 -15.41
N LEU A 159 -4.25 2.31 -14.31
CA LEU A 159 -3.48 2.43 -13.06
C LEU A 159 -2.04 2.01 -13.34
N VAL A 160 -1.07 2.54 -12.59
CA VAL A 160 0.34 2.37 -12.93
C VAL A 160 0.75 0.90 -13.11
N PRO A 161 0.40 -0.06 -12.24
CA PRO A 161 0.70 -1.47 -12.49
C PRO A 161 -0.02 -2.05 -13.71
N ASP A 162 -1.25 -1.59 -14.00
CA ASP A 162 -1.99 -2.01 -15.20
C ASP A 162 -1.35 -1.46 -16.47
N LEU A 163 -0.78 -0.24 -16.43
CA LEU A 163 -0.01 0.34 -17.54
C LEU A 163 1.24 -0.49 -17.85
N MET A 164 1.97 -0.93 -16.82
CA MET A 164 3.13 -1.81 -17.00
C MET A 164 2.71 -3.18 -17.55
N THR A 165 1.62 -3.74 -17.03
CA THR A 165 1.03 -4.99 -17.53
C THR A 165 0.59 -4.87 -18.99
N TYR A 166 0.00 -3.74 -19.38
CA TYR A 166 -0.34 -3.44 -20.77
C TYR A 166 0.91 -3.38 -21.66
N TRP A 167 1.95 -2.70 -21.23
CA TRP A 167 3.19 -2.62 -22.01
C TRP A 167 3.90 -3.97 -22.16
N LEU A 168 3.76 -4.86 -21.17
CA LEU A 168 4.29 -6.23 -21.27
C LEU A 168 3.46 -7.12 -22.18
N SER A 169 2.13 -7.03 -22.15
CA SER A 169 1.21 -8.00 -22.75
C SER A 169 0.45 -7.49 -23.99
N GLY A 170 0.35 -6.17 -24.17
CA GLY A 170 -0.53 -5.54 -25.15
C GLY A 170 -2.03 -5.61 -24.78
N GLN A 171 -2.39 -6.11 -23.58
CA GLN A 171 -3.78 -6.32 -23.18
C GLN A 171 -4.25 -5.22 -22.22
N LEU A 172 -5.31 -4.51 -22.60
CA LEU A 172 -5.98 -3.54 -21.74
C LEU A 172 -6.80 -4.24 -20.67
N GLY A 173 -6.76 -3.69 -19.45
CA GLY A 173 -7.56 -4.15 -18.31
C GLY A 173 -7.32 -3.29 -17.09
N THR A 174 -8.23 -3.31 -16.13
CA THR A 174 -8.10 -2.64 -14.85
C THR A 174 -8.25 -3.68 -13.75
N GLU A 175 -7.21 -3.89 -12.97
CA GLU A 175 -7.22 -4.93 -11.94
C GLU A 175 -8.05 -4.48 -10.73
N LEU A 176 -8.86 -5.38 -10.20
CA LEU A 176 -9.92 -5.12 -9.26
C LEU A 176 -9.43 -4.60 -7.89
N THR A 177 -8.32 -5.14 -7.36
CA THR A 177 -7.81 -4.74 -6.04
C THR A 177 -7.32 -3.30 -6.07
N ASN A 178 -6.73 -2.87 -7.18
CA ASN A 178 -6.27 -1.51 -7.40
C ASN A 178 -7.44 -0.59 -7.81
N ALA A 179 -8.33 -1.04 -8.70
CA ALA A 179 -9.55 -0.30 -9.07
C ALA A 179 -10.38 0.09 -7.86
N SER A 180 -10.46 -0.76 -6.84
CA SER A 180 -11.23 -0.50 -5.62
C SER A 180 -10.70 0.68 -4.81
N THR A 181 -9.44 1.09 -4.98
CA THR A 181 -8.84 2.23 -4.25
C THR A 181 -9.21 3.59 -4.83
N THR A 182 -9.74 3.61 -6.04
CA THR A 182 -9.90 4.82 -6.87
C THR A 182 -10.93 5.83 -6.35
N GLY A 183 -11.87 5.37 -5.50
CA GLY A 183 -13.06 6.14 -5.15
C GLY A 183 -14.09 6.22 -6.28
N LEU A 184 -14.02 5.31 -7.27
CA LEU A 184 -14.92 5.23 -8.42
C LEU A 184 -15.65 3.88 -8.52
N LEU A 185 -15.25 2.88 -7.73
CA LEU A 185 -15.82 1.54 -7.74
C LEU A 185 -16.73 1.33 -6.53
N ASP A 186 -17.93 0.78 -6.74
CA ASP A 186 -18.79 0.32 -5.65
C ASP A 186 -18.30 -1.04 -5.15
N THR A 187 -17.74 -1.07 -3.95
CA THR A 187 -17.15 -2.28 -3.37
C THR A 187 -18.17 -3.34 -2.93
N ARG A 188 -19.48 -3.03 -2.97
CA ARG A 188 -20.54 -4.02 -2.74
C ARG A 188 -20.81 -4.87 -3.98
N THR A 189 -20.72 -4.23 -5.15
CA THR A 189 -21.02 -4.87 -6.45
C THR A 189 -19.79 -5.21 -7.25
N MET A 190 -18.63 -4.65 -6.87
CA MET A 190 -17.37 -4.73 -7.62
C MET A 190 -17.52 -4.24 -9.06
N THR A 191 -18.28 -3.15 -9.25
CA THR A 191 -18.50 -2.47 -10.53
C THR A 191 -18.27 -0.98 -10.36
N TRP A 192 -18.05 -0.26 -11.45
CA TRP A 192 -17.93 1.20 -11.43
C TRP A 192 -19.20 1.85 -10.86
N ALA A 193 -19.03 2.75 -9.89
CA ALA A 193 -20.12 3.49 -9.26
C ALA A 193 -20.65 4.57 -10.22
N THR A 194 -21.67 4.23 -11.01
CA THR A 194 -22.20 5.10 -12.07
C THR A 194 -22.67 6.44 -11.55
N GLU A 195 -23.26 6.49 -10.34
CA GLU A 195 -23.65 7.77 -9.73
C GLU A 195 -22.44 8.70 -9.48
N VAL A 196 -21.26 8.14 -9.19
CA VAL A 196 -20.03 8.91 -8.98
C VAL A 196 -19.44 9.33 -10.32
N THR A 197 -19.29 8.39 -11.27
CA THR A 197 -18.70 8.67 -12.58
C THR A 197 -19.53 9.68 -13.36
N ASP A 198 -20.86 9.57 -13.33
CA ASP A 198 -21.77 10.49 -14.02
C ASP A 198 -21.76 11.90 -13.38
N ALA A 199 -21.82 11.97 -12.04
CA ALA A 199 -21.74 13.25 -11.32
C ALA A 199 -20.44 14.02 -11.62
N LEU A 200 -19.36 13.31 -11.85
CA LEU A 200 -18.05 13.90 -12.11
C LEU A 200 -17.72 14.03 -13.61
N GLY A 201 -18.59 13.52 -14.48
CA GLY A 201 -18.38 13.53 -15.93
C GLY A 201 -17.21 12.65 -16.38
N VAL A 202 -16.92 11.56 -15.66
CA VAL A 202 -15.92 10.57 -16.07
C VAL A 202 -16.50 9.74 -17.23
N PRO A 203 -15.84 9.69 -18.41
CA PRO A 203 -16.38 8.98 -19.55
C PRO A 203 -16.60 7.50 -19.28
N ALA A 204 -17.74 6.97 -19.68
CA ALA A 204 -17.99 5.52 -19.65
C ALA A 204 -16.91 4.81 -20.49
N GLY A 205 -16.28 3.79 -19.92
CA GLY A 205 -15.22 3.04 -20.62
C GLY A 205 -13.84 3.71 -20.60
N LEU A 206 -13.64 4.84 -19.89
CA LEU A 206 -12.32 5.41 -19.68
C LEU A 206 -11.38 4.37 -19.02
N PHE A 207 -11.85 3.68 -17.99
CA PHE A 207 -11.18 2.50 -17.46
C PHE A 207 -11.61 1.26 -18.25
N PRO A 208 -10.68 0.46 -18.78
CA PRO A 208 -11.00 -0.79 -19.43
C PRO A 208 -11.73 -1.78 -18.52
N ARG A 209 -12.14 -2.93 -19.07
CA ARG A 209 -12.84 -3.95 -18.30
C ARG A 209 -12.09 -4.31 -17.01
N LEU A 210 -12.84 -4.53 -15.95
CA LEU A 210 -12.30 -5.04 -14.69
C LEU A 210 -11.78 -6.47 -14.87
N ARG A 211 -10.67 -6.77 -14.23
CA ARG A 211 -10.00 -8.08 -14.23
C ARG A 211 -9.74 -8.53 -12.79
N THR A 212 -9.82 -9.82 -12.56
CA THR A 212 -9.60 -10.41 -11.24
C THR A 212 -8.21 -11.00 -11.10
N PRO A 213 -7.61 -10.97 -9.88
CA PRO A 213 -6.35 -11.64 -9.62
C PRO A 213 -6.39 -13.12 -9.98
N GLY A 214 -5.40 -13.60 -10.72
CA GLY A 214 -5.30 -14.97 -11.21
C GLY A 214 -5.71 -15.13 -12.69
N GLU A 215 -6.30 -14.12 -13.32
CA GLU A 215 -6.51 -14.14 -14.77
C GLU A 215 -5.17 -14.09 -15.52
N LEU A 216 -5.12 -14.72 -16.69
CA LEU A 216 -3.99 -14.55 -17.61
C LEU A 216 -4.28 -13.37 -18.58
N ALA A 217 -3.35 -12.42 -18.66
CA ALA A 217 -3.37 -11.40 -19.71
C ALA A 217 -2.95 -12.00 -21.06
N GLY A 218 -2.29 -13.13 -21.03
CA GLY A 218 -1.70 -13.79 -22.19
C GLY A 218 -0.18 -13.77 -22.17
N PRO A 219 0.49 -14.26 -23.19
CA PRO A 219 1.95 -14.21 -23.24
C PRO A 219 2.45 -12.77 -23.34
N MET A 220 3.64 -12.52 -22.81
CA MET A 220 4.39 -11.30 -23.10
C MET A 220 4.48 -11.08 -24.62
N THR A 221 4.45 -9.82 -25.06
CA THR A 221 4.56 -9.54 -26.48
C THR A 221 5.88 -10.04 -27.04
N ARG A 222 5.86 -10.54 -28.28
CA ARG A 222 7.08 -11.05 -28.93
C ARG A 222 8.18 -9.99 -29.03
N GLN A 223 7.79 -8.74 -29.22
CA GLN A 223 8.75 -7.63 -29.30
C GLN A 223 9.48 -7.46 -27.96
N VAL A 224 8.74 -7.35 -26.85
CA VAL A 224 9.34 -7.21 -25.50
C VAL A 224 10.23 -8.41 -25.17
N ALA A 225 9.76 -9.62 -25.44
CA ALA A 225 10.57 -10.83 -25.19
C ALA A 225 11.85 -10.86 -26.03
N ALA A 226 11.80 -10.42 -27.28
CA ALA A 226 12.97 -10.32 -28.16
C ALA A 226 13.95 -9.23 -27.69
N ASP A 227 13.45 -8.07 -27.28
CA ASP A 227 14.28 -6.96 -26.76
C ASP A 227 15.00 -7.34 -25.46
N LEU A 228 14.41 -8.25 -24.69
CA LEU A 228 15.00 -8.82 -23.48
C LEU A 228 15.96 -9.98 -23.76
N GLY A 229 15.94 -10.56 -24.96
CA GLY A 229 16.73 -11.75 -25.33
C GLY A 229 16.23 -13.04 -24.67
N LEU A 230 14.95 -13.09 -24.24
CA LEU A 230 14.38 -14.25 -23.59
C LEU A 230 14.23 -15.42 -24.57
N SER A 231 14.39 -16.65 -24.07
CA SER A 231 14.26 -17.87 -24.86
C SER A 231 12.80 -18.13 -25.33
N GLY A 232 11.82 -17.50 -24.69
CA GLY A 232 10.41 -17.53 -25.04
C GLY A 232 9.61 -16.53 -24.22
N PRO A 233 8.42 -16.09 -24.69
CA PRO A 233 7.60 -15.13 -23.96
C PRO A 233 6.94 -15.79 -22.74
N PRO A 234 7.24 -15.35 -21.50
CA PRO A 234 6.53 -15.80 -20.30
C PRO A 234 5.05 -15.37 -20.35
N GLN A 235 4.19 -16.04 -19.57
CA GLN A 235 2.81 -15.58 -19.38
C GLN A 235 2.81 -14.28 -18.54
N VAL A 236 1.95 -13.34 -18.89
CA VAL A 236 1.67 -12.18 -18.05
C VAL A 236 0.42 -12.49 -17.24
N VAL A 237 0.57 -12.56 -15.91
CA VAL A 237 -0.50 -12.88 -14.97
C VAL A 237 -1.04 -11.57 -14.41
N ILE A 238 -2.36 -11.44 -14.34
CA ILE A 238 -3.03 -10.41 -13.55
C ILE A 238 -2.97 -10.86 -12.09
N GLY A 239 -2.11 -10.26 -11.31
CA GLY A 239 -2.05 -10.48 -9.86
C GLY A 239 -2.86 -9.44 -9.10
N PRO A 240 -2.83 -9.45 -7.77
CA PRO A 240 -3.33 -8.34 -6.97
C PRO A 240 -2.42 -7.13 -7.21
N SER A 241 -2.83 -6.24 -8.12
CA SER A 241 -1.93 -5.19 -8.61
C SER A 241 -1.73 -4.03 -7.63
N HIS A 242 -2.53 -3.92 -6.57
CA HIS A 242 -2.21 -3.09 -5.40
C HIS A 242 -1.24 -3.84 -4.47
N ASP A 243 -0.04 -3.29 -4.23
CA ASP A 243 1.01 -3.87 -3.37
C ASP A 243 0.49 -4.34 -2.01
N THR A 244 -0.41 -3.56 -1.40
CA THR A 244 -1.04 -3.94 -0.13
C THR A 244 -2.00 -5.12 -0.29
N ALA A 245 -2.68 -5.29 -1.42
CA ALA A 245 -3.50 -6.48 -1.68
C ALA A 245 -2.61 -7.72 -1.83
N ALA A 246 -1.49 -7.57 -2.54
CA ALA A 246 -0.48 -8.60 -2.63
C ALA A 246 0.09 -8.94 -1.24
N ALA A 247 0.41 -7.92 -0.42
CA ALA A 247 0.93 -8.13 0.93
C ALA A 247 -0.07 -8.84 1.85
N VAL A 248 -1.37 -8.49 1.81
CA VAL A 248 -2.41 -9.15 2.60
C VAL A 248 -2.62 -10.60 2.14
N ALA A 249 -2.54 -10.87 0.83
CA ALA A 249 -2.50 -12.24 0.32
C ALA A 249 -1.31 -13.02 0.87
N GLY A 250 -0.18 -12.34 1.05
CA GLY A 250 1.07 -12.86 1.63
C GLY A 250 1.09 -12.98 3.16
N VAL A 251 0.03 -12.57 3.87
CA VAL A 251 -0.05 -12.74 5.34
C VAL A 251 -0.15 -14.22 5.69
N PRO A 252 0.72 -14.76 6.56
CA PRO A 252 0.72 -16.18 6.91
C PRO A 252 -0.35 -16.56 7.94
N ALA A 253 -1.57 -16.03 7.81
CA ALA A 253 -2.65 -16.27 8.74
C ALA A 253 -3.11 -17.73 8.74
N ALA A 254 -3.35 -18.29 9.92
CA ALA A 254 -3.80 -19.69 10.08
C ALA A 254 -5.32 -19.82 9.97
N ASP A 255 -6.03 -18.76 10.32
CA ASP A 255 -7.49 -18.64 10.29
C ASP A 255 -7.89 -17.20 9.96
N ASP A 256 -9.16 -16.87 10.03
CA ASP A 256 -9.71 -15.54 9.72
C ASP A 256 -9.69 -14.58 10.90
N ALA A 257 -9.37 -15.02 12.13
CA ALA A 257 -9.37 -14.19 13.34
C ALA A 257 -8.06 -13.40 13.50
N PHE A 258 -7.70 -12.63 12.49
CA PHE A 258 -6.48 -11.84 12.52
C PHE A 258 -6.72 -10.39 12.11
N ALA A 259 -5.84 -9.51 12.59
CA ALA A 259 -5.60 -8.20 12.01
C ALA A 259 -4.25 -8.22 11.27
N PHE A 260 -4.12 -7.39 10.26
CA PHE A 260 -2.86 -7.20 9.56
C PHE A 260 -2.35 -5.77 9.71
N VAL A 261 -1.04 -5.62 9.68
CA VAL A 261 -0.31 -4.35 9.61
C VAL A 261 0.72 -4.49 8.50
N CYS A 262 0.41 -3.96 7.33
CA CYS A 262 1.35 -3.89 6.21
C CYS A 262 2.21 -2.64 6.39
N THR A 263 3.51 -2.81 6.57
CA THR A 263 4.42 -1.72 6.94
C THR A 263 5.42 -1.40 5.84
N GLY A 264 5.45 -0.14 5.48
CA GLY A 264 6.38 0.47 4.54
C GLY A 264 6.56 1.94 4.88
N THR A 265 6.65 2.81 3.89
CA THR A 265 6.55 4.27 4.05
C THR A 265 5.23 4.65 4.74
N TRP A 266 4.13 4.04 4.31
CA TRP A 266 2.85 3.99 5.00
C TRP A 266 2.73 2.70 5.83
N ALA A 267 1.89 2.73 6.85
CA ALA A 267 1.39 1.53 7.51
C ALA A 267 -0.13 1.44 7.25
N LEU A 268 -0.58 0.28 6.77
CA LEU A 268 -1.99 0.02 6.56
C LEU A 268 -2.41 -1.05 7.57
N ALA A 269 -3.33 -0.68 8.46
CA ALA A 269 -3.77 -1.57 9.54
C ALA A 269 -5.27 -1.86 9.41
N GLY A 270 -5.65 -3.12 9.52
CA GLY A 270 -7.04 -3.54 9.36
C GLY A 270 -7.28 -5.02 9.53
N VAL A 271 -8.43 -5.46 9.06
CA VAL A 271 -8.90 -6.85 9.07
C VAL A 271 -9.35 -7.27 7.67
N GLU A 272 -9.32 -8.55 7.38
CA GLU A 272 -9.86 -9.11 6.15
C GLU A 272 -11.27 -9.62 6.40
N LEU A 273 -12.23 -9.20 5.58
CA LEU A 273 -13.65 -9.48 5.75
C LEU A 273 -14.23 -10.17 4.51
N PRO A 274 -15.32 -10.95 4.66
CA PRO A 274 -16.02 -11.55 3.53
C PRO A 274 -16.94 -10.57 2.77
N ALA A 275 -17.20 -9.38 3.33
CA ALA A 275 -18.07 -8.36 2.72
C ALA A 275 -17.70 -6.96 3.24
N PRO A 276 -17.97 -5.89 2.46
CA PRO A 276 -17.66 -4.53 2.87
C PRO A 276 -18.57 -4.04 4.01
N VAL A 277 -17.99 -3.20 4.90
CA VAL A 277 -18.70 -2.54 5.99
C VAL A 277 -18.78 -1.03 5.69
N ILE A 278 -19.85 -0.61 5.05
CA ILE A 278 -20.08 0.78 4.61
C ILE A 278 -21.12 1.42 5.53
N THR A 279 -20.67 1.90 6.68
CA THR A 279 -21.49 2.55 7.71
C THR A 279 -20.92 3.92 8.07
N GLU A 280 -21.73 4.78 8.69
CA GLU A 280 -21.23 6.05 9.23
C GLU A 280 -20.11 5.83 10.24
N ALA A 281 -20.25 4.83 11.11
CA ALA A 281 -19.22 4.48 12.08
C ALA A 281 -17.89 4.07 11.43
N ALA A 282 -17.94 3.36 10.30
CA ALA A 282 -16.76 3.00 9.52
C ALA A 282 -16.12 4.22 8.86
N ARG A 283 -16.95 5.10 8.25
CA ARG A 283 -16.51 6.36 7.65
C ARG A 283 -15.82 7.25 8.69
N ASP A 284 -16.49 7.48 9.83
CA ASP A 284 -16.02 8.42 10.86
C ASP A 284 -14.75 7.88 11.56
N ALA A 285 -14.55 6.57 11.57
CA ALA A 285 -13.31 5.94 12.02
C ALA A 285 -12.22 5.91 10.91
N GLY A 286 -12.49 6.43 9.72
CA GLY A 286 -11.53 6.54 8.61
C GLY A 286 -11.19 5.24 7.92
N PHE A 287 -12.10 4.24 7.96
CA PHE A 287 -11.88 2.95 7.28
C PHE A 287 -12.28 3.01 5.81
N THR A 288 -11.51 2.28 5.02
CA THR A 288 -11.74 2.01 3.60
C THR A 288 -12.03 0.52 3.39
N ASN A 289 -12.85 0.20 2.39
CA ASN A 289 -13.20 -1.17 2.01
C ASN A 289 -12.58 -1.48 0.65
N GLU A 290 -11.38 -1.99 0.64
CA GLU A 290 -10.67 -2.29 -0.61
C GLU A 290 -10.80 -3.77 -0.98
N ALA A 291 -10.92 -4.08 -2.26
CA ALA A 291 -10.99 -5.45 -2.73
C ALA A 291 -9.71 -6.22 -2.40
N GLY A 292 -9.87 -7.42 -1.84
CA GLY A 292 -8.84 -8.43 -1.70
C GLY A 292 -8.91 -9.49 -2.80
N ILE A 293 -8.11 -10.54 -2.69
CA ILE A 293 -8.22 -11.67 -3.60
C ILE A 293 -9.37 -12.60 -3.16
N ASP A 294 -9.88 -13.41 -4.09
CA ASP A 294 -10.96 -14.40 -3.85
C ASP A 294 -12.25 -13.76 -3.27
N GLY A 295 -12.51 -12.48 -3.57
CA GLY A 295 -13.71 -11.78 -3.11
C GLY A 295 -13.66 -11.29 -1.67
N THR A 296 -12.51 -11.33 -1.01
CA THR A 296 -12.34 -10.72 0.32
C THR A 296 -12.30 -9.20 0.24
N ILE A 297 -12.53 -8.55 1.37
CA ILE A 297 -12.43 -7.11 1.56
C ILE A 297 -11.32 -6.83 2.58
N ARG A 298 -10.39 -5.98 2.20
CA ARG A 298 -9.42 -5.40 3.11
C ARG A 298 -10.07 -4.18 3.77
N PHE A 299 -10.63 -4.37 4.95
CA PHE A 299 -11.18 -3.29 5.77
C PHE A 299 -10.05 -2.69 6.59
N LEU A 300 -9.53 -1.58 6.12
CA LEU A 300 -8.29 -1.00 6.65
C LEU A 300 -8.36 0.51 6.76
N ARG A 301 -7.41 1.09 7.48
CA ARG A 301 -7.11 2.52 7.39
C ARG A 301 -5.61 2.77 7.28
N ASN A 302 -5.26 3.89 6.65
CA ASN A 302 -3.89 4.36 6.58
C ASN A 302 -3.45 4.87 7.96
N VAL A 303 -2.25 4.48 8.36
CA VAL A 303 -1.50 5.02 9.49
C VAL A 303 -0.19 5.55 8.93
N THR A 304 0.27 6.69 9.40
CA THR A 304 1.60 7.17 9.01
C THR A 304 2.64 6.14 9.48
N GLY A 305 3.38 5.57 8.53
CA GLY A 305 4.33 4.52 8.77
C GLY A 305 5.74 5.04 9.04
N PHE A 306 6.73 4.33 8.49
CA PHE A 306 8.14 4.67 8.66
C PHE A 306 8.59 5.94 7.90
N TRP A 307 7.68 6.63 7.21
CA TRP A 307 7.94 7.93 6.60
C TRP A 307 8.60 8.92 7.56
N LEU A 308 8.09 9.00 8.80
CA LEU A 308 8.65 9.90 9.81
C LEU A 308 10.12 9.59 10.11
N LEU A 309 10.44 8.32 10.28
CA LEU A 309 11.82 7.88 10.50
C LEU A 309 12.70 8.10 9.26
N GLN A 310 12.19 7.76 8.07
CA GLN A 310 12.93 7.93 6.82
C GLN A 310 13.33 9.38 6.59
N GLU A 311 12.43 10.32 6.86
CA GLU A 311 12.71 11.76 6.73
C GLU A 311 13.67 12.27 7.81
N CYS A 312 13.57 11.77 9.04
CA CYS A 312 14.54 12.07 10.08
C CYS A 312 15.96 11.58 9.70
N VAL A 313 16.06 10.32 9.24
CA VAL A 313 17.36 9.74 8.80
C VAL A 313 17.93 10.53 7.64
N ARG A 314 17.12 10.82 6.60
CA ARG A 314 17.53 11.64 5.46
C ARG A 314 18.09 13.00 5.90
N GLN A 315 17.42 13.65 6.86
CA GLN A 315 17.86 14.94 7.41
C GLN A 315 19.18 14.78 8.17
N TRP A 316 19.30 13.81 9.07
CA TRP A 316 20.52 13.60 9.86
C TRP A 316 21.73 13.24 8.99
N GLU A 317 21.54 12.45 7.93
CA GLU A 317 22.59 12.14 6.96
C GLU A 317 23.01 13.37 6.15
N ALA A 318 22.05 14.21 5.75
CA ALA A 318 22.34 15.49 5.09
C ALA A 318 23.10 16.48 6.00
N GLU A 319 22.91 16.39 7.32
CA GLU A 319 23.63 17.15 8.35
C GLU A 319 25.01 16.52 8.70
N GLY A 320 25.39 15.41 8.04
CA GLY A 320 26.69 14.74 8.19
C GLY A 320 26.73 13.64 9.24
N SER A 321 25.60 13.23 9.79
CA SER A 321 25.53 12.08 10.70
C SER A 321 25.49 10.77 9.92
N HIS A 322 26.23 9.77 10.36
CA HIS A 322 26.06 8.40 9.87
C HIS A 322 25.10 7.65 10.78
N ILE A 323 24.00 7.11 10.22
CA ILE A 323 22.95 6.44 10.99
C ILE A 323 22.99 4.93 10.73
N ASP A 324 23.35 4.14 11.74
CA ASP A 324 23.08 2.72 11.79
C ASP A 324 21.72 2.48 12.44
N LEU A 325 20.74 1.99 11.67
CA LEU A 325 19.39 1.77 12.16
C LEU A 325 19.29 0.69 13.24
N ASN A 326 20.19 -0.30 13.26
CA ASN A 326 20.20 -1.33 14.29
C ASN A 326 20.70 -0.78 15.62
N GLU A 327 21.80 -0.01 15.60
CA GLU A 327 22.33 0.67 16.77
C GLU A 327 21.32 1.69 17.32
N LEU A 328 20.70 2.47 16.42
CA LEU A 328 19.67 3.44 16.80
C LEU A 328 18.44 2.78 17.42
N THR A 329 18.00 1.64 16.86
CA THR A 329 16.87 0.85 17.40
C THR A 329 17.23 0.28 18.78
N GLY A 330 18.44 -0.24 18.97
CA GLY A 330 18.92 -0.67 20.26
C GLY A 330 18.91 0.44 21.30
N ALA A 331 19.46 1.61 20.95
CA ALA A 331 19.46 2.77 21.82
C ALA A 331 18.04 3.28 22.16
N ALA A 332 17.10 3.22 21.20
CA ALA A 332 15.71 3.57 21.42
C ALA A 332 15.01 2.58 22.38
N GLY A 333 15.43 1.32 22.41
CA GLY A 333 14.94 0.32 23.35
C GLY A 333 15.25 0.65 24.80
N GLU A 334 16.37 1.33 25.06
CA GLU A 334 16.78 1.76 26.41
C GLU A 334 16.08 3.06 26.87
N VAL A 335 15.39 3.77 25.95
CA VAL A 335 14.62 4.98 26.31
C VAL A 335 13.31 4.57 27.00
N PRO A 336 12.94 5.19 28.13
CA PRO A 336 11.65 4.94 28.78
C PRO A 336 10.47 5.17 27.84
N GLY A 337 9.64 4.14 27.65
CA GLY A 337 8.51 4.13 26.74
C GLY A 337 7.34 5.00 27.17
N LEU A 338 6.45 5.33 26.22
CA LEU A 338 5.14 5.96 26.39
C LEU A 338 5.15 7.35 27.08
N ARG A 339 6.32 7.99 27.21
CA ARG A 339 6.46 9.33 27.81
C ARG A 339 6.37 10.42 26.76
N ALA A 340 6.96 10.19 25.60
CA ALA A 340 7.04 11.11 24.50
C ALA A 340 6.15 10.60 23.37
N LEU A 341 5.06 11.28 23.09
CA LEU A 341 4.04 10.85 22.12
C LEU A 341 3.64 12.00 21.19
N VAL A 342 3.31 11.65 19.96
CA VAL A 342 2.73 12.55 18.95
C VAL A 342 1.52 11.89 18.28
N ASP A 343 0.62 12.66 17.70
CA ASP A 343 -0.33 12.12 16.74
C ASP A 343 0.37 11.92 15.39
N VAL A 344 0.71 10.69 15.03
CA VAL A 344 1.37 10.38 13.75
C VAL A 344 0.49 10.73 12.53
N GLN A 345 -0.80 11.00 12.74
CA GLN A 345 -1.75 11.41 11.69
C GLN A 345 -1.82 12.94 11.55
N ASP A 346 -1.04 13.71 12.30
CA ASP A 346 -0.98 15.17 12.17
C ASP A 346 -0.61 15.55 10.72
N PRO A 347 -1.46 16.33 10.02
CA PRO A 347 -1.17 16.78 8.65
C PRO A 347 0.17 17.51 8.51
N GLY A 348 0.68 18.08 9.59
CA GLY A 348 2.00 18.71 9.65
C GLY A 348 3.16 17.76 9.33
N PHE A 349 2.95 16.44 9.39
CA PHE A 349 3.95 15.44 9.04
C PHE A 349 3.90 14.96 7.57
N ALA A 350 2.96 15.45 6.77
CA ALA A 350 2.83 15.03 5.37
C ALA A 350 3.94 15.56 4.46
N ALA A 351 4.44 16.78 4.73
CA ALA A 351 5.48 17.40 3.93
C ALA A 351 6.88 16.89 4.30
N PRO A 352 7.81 16.75 3.33
CA PRO A 352 9.21 16.49 3.61
C PRO A 352 9.85 17.70 4.33
N ASP A 353 11.09 17.52 4.75
CA ASP A 353 11.95 18.50 5.41
C ASP A 353 11.55 18.90 6.85
N GLU A 354 12.51 19.31 7.62
CA GLU A 354 12.38 19.68 9.04
C GLU A 354 11.63 18.66 9.92
N MET A 355 11.59 17.39 9.52
CA MET A 355 10.79 16.38 10.21
C MET A 355 11.19 16.22 11.68
N THR A 356 12.48 16.21 11.97
CA THR A 356 13.02 16.15 13.33
C THR A 356 12.45 17.27 14.20
N GLN A 357 12.47 18.52 13.71
CA GLN A 357 11.99 19.69 14.44
C GLN A 357 10.46 19.68 14.60
N ARG A 358 9.74 19.18 13.58
CA ARG A 358 8.27 19.03 13.65
C ARG A 358 7.88 18.03 14.73
N ILE A 359 8.57 16.88 14.81
CA ILE A 359 8.33 15.86 15.83
C ILE A 359 8.63 16.41 17.22
N ILE A 360 9.76 17.11 17.43
CA ILE A 360 10.11 17.72 18.70
C ILE A 360 9.00 18.67 19.15
N ARG A 361 8.61 19.64 18.30
CA ARG A 361 7.54 20.60 18.59
C ARG A 361 6.20 19.93 18.84
N ALA A 362 5.84 18.90 18.07
CA ALA A 362 4.60 18.15 18.27
C ALA A 362 4.61 17.39 19.60
N CYS A 363 5.74 16.76 19.96
CA CYS A 363 5.90 16.05 21.21
C CYS A 363 5.77 16.97 22.42
N GLU A 364 6.38 18.15 22.38
CA GLU A 364 6.24 19.17 23.44
C GLU A 364 4.77 19.60 23.62
N ARG A 365 4.04 19.79 22.52
CA ARG A 365 2.61 20.14 22.59
C ARG A 365 1.74 19.00 23.10
N THR A 366 1.99 17.76 22.65
CA THR A 366 1.13 16.60 22.92
C THR A 366 1.39 16.01 24.32
N SER A 367 2.65 15.83 24.69
CA SER A 367 3.05 15.13 25.93
C SER A 367 3.86 15.99 26.90
N GLY A 368 4.20 17.23 26.55
CA GLY A 368 5.00 18.13 27.39
C GLY A 368 6.47 17.71 27.54
N VAL A 369 6.97 16.82 26.67
CA VAL A 369 8.31 16.24 26.75
C VAL A 369 9.20 16.81 25.65
N ALA A 370 10.37 17.32 26.02
CA ALA A 370 11.40 17.71 25.08
C ALA A 370 12.26 16.50 24.67
N LEU A 371 12.48 16.32 23.37
CA LEU A 371 13.32 15.27 22.81
C LEU A 371 14.72 15.83 22.52
N ALA A 372 15.78 15.19 23.00
CA ALA A 372 17.15 15.65 22.93
C ALA A 372 18.09 14.76 22.11
N SER A 373 17.67 13.56 21.71
CA SER A 373 18.50 12.61 20.97
C SER A 373 17.73 11.88 19.88
N ALA A 374 18.42 11.37 18.86
CA ALA A 374 17.85 10.55 17.81
C ALA A 374 17.15 9.29 18.37
N ALA A 375 17.69 8.68 19.43
CA ALA A 375 17.08 7.53 20.10
C ALA A 375 15.74 7.88 20.74
N GLN A 376 15.61 9.04 21.37
CA GLN A 376 14.34 9.52 21.94
C GLN A 376 13.32 9.85 20.84
N ILE A 377 13.77 10.42 19.72
CA ILE A 377 12.91 10.70 18.55
C ILE A 377 12.40 9.39 17.96
N LEU A 378 13.28 8.41 17.73
CA LEU A 378 12.86 7.09 17.22
C LEU A 378 11.87 6.43 18.20
N ARG A 379 12.16 6.44 19.52
CA ARG A 379 11.23 5.85 20.49
C ARG A 379 9.86 6.53 20.46
N CYS A 380 9.83 7.86 20.40
CA CYS A 380 8.59 8.63 20.26
C CYS A 380 7.80 8.21 18.99
N ILE A 381 8.48 8.08 17.85
CA ILE A 381 7.85 7.61 16.60
C ILE A 381 7.26 6.22 16.78
N LEU A 382 8.03 5.25 17.29
CA LEU A 382 7.60 3.86 17.40
C LEU A 382 6.45 3.68 18.40
N ASP A 383 6.51 4.32 19.57
CA ASP A 383 5.43 4.31 20.57
C ASP A 383 4.14 4.91 19.96
N SER A 384 4.26 6.04 19.26
CA SER A 384 3.12 6.73 18.64
C SER A 384 2.51 5.95 17.48
N MET A 385 3.33 5.28 16.67
CA MET A 385 2.85 4.35 15.64
C MET A 385 2.10 3.16 16.26
N ALA A 386 2.62 2.58 17.34
CA ALA A 386 1.98 1.47 18.03
C ALA A 386 0.61 1.88 18.62
N VAL A 387 0.49 3.09 19.19
CA VAL A 387 -0.79 3.68 19.63
C VAL A 387 -1.76 3.81 18.45
N ALA A 388 -1.32 4.32 17.31
CA ALA A 388 -2.17 4.48 16.15
C ALA A 388 -2.64 3.14 15.56
N ILE A 389 -1.78 2.11 15.55
CA ILE A 389 -2.12 0.75 15.16
C ILE A 389 -3.13 0.13 16.12
N ARG A 390 -2.92 0.28 17.45
CA ARG A 390 -3.89 -0.13 18.48
C ARG A 390 -5.27 0.46 18.19
N HIS A 391 -5.36 1.76 17.87
CA HIS A 391 -6.62 2.41 17.50
C HIS A 391 -7.23 1.75 16.27
N ALA A 392 -6.42 1.51 15.23
CA ALA A 392 -6.91 0.88 14.00
C ALA A 392 -7.50 -0.50 14.27
N VAL A 393 -6.79 -1.36 15.01
CA VAL A 393 -7.24 -2.72 15.32
C VAL A 393 -8.50 -2.70 16.19
N ARG A 394 -8.54 -1.88 17.25
CA ARG A 394 -9.70 -1.78 18.15
C ARG A 394 -10.93 -1.21 17.46
N ASP A 395 -10.75 -0.17 16.66
CA ASP A 395 -11.86 0.41 15.90
C ASP A 395 -12.37 -0.57 14.84
N ALA A 396 -11.50 -1.33 14.15
CA ALA A 396 -11.91 -2.37 13.23
C ALA A 396 -12.79 -3.42 13.94
N VAL A 397 -12.35 -3.94 15.09
CA VAL A 397 -13.13 -4.87 15.91
C VAL A 397 -14.47 -4.27 16.34
N ARG A 398 -14.46 -3.04 16.85
CA ARG A 398 -15.67 -2.34 17.32
C ARG A 398 -16.69 -2.11 16.21
N VAL A 399 -16.22 -1.71 15.01
CA VAL A 399 -17.09 -1.33 13.88
C VAL A 399 -17.64 -2.57 13.16
N THR A 400 -16.84 -3.63 13.05
CA THR A 400 -17.19 -4.82 12.27
C THR A 400 -17.74 -5.96 13.11
N GLY A 401 -17.45 -6.00 14.41
CA GLY A 401 -17.68 -7.17 15.27
C GLY A 401 -16.75 -8.36 14.97
N HIS A 402 -15.79 -8.18 14.05
CA HIS A 402 -14.83 -9.23 13.68
C HIS A 402 -13.91 -9.56 14.86
N GLN A 403 -13.70 -10.86 15.11
CA GLN A 403 -12.81 -11.29 16.19
C GLN A 403 -11.36 -11.25 15.74
N VAL A 404 -10.48 -10.68 16.55
CA VAL A 404 -9.04 -10.67 16.31
C VAL A 404 -8.33 -11.36 17.47
N ARG A 405 -7.55 -12.39 17.18
CA ARG A 405 -6.72 -13.13 18.14
C ARG A 405 -5.23 -12.93 17.91
N THR A 406 -4.84 -12.53 16.72
CA THR A 406 -3.43 -12.34 16.33
C THR A 406 -3.31 -11.12 15.43
N VAL A 407 -2.24 -10.36 15.58
CA VAL A 407 -1.87 -9.30 14.66
C VAL A 407 -0.68 -9.79 13.82
N HIS A 408 -0.83 -9.77 12.50
CA HIS A 408 0.27 -10.05 11.58
C HIS A 408 0.93 -8.75 11.16
N VAL A 409 2.22 -8.58 11.44
CA VAL A 409 3.04 -7.48 10.93
C VAL A 409 3.85 -8.01 9.76
N VAL A 410 3.68 -7.39 8.58
CA VAL A 410 4.37 -7.77 7.34
C VAL A 410 5.01 -6.54 6.68
N GLY A 411 5.93 -6.77 5.75
CA GLY A 411 6.66 -5.69 5.08
C GLY A 411 7.88 -5.21 5.84
N GLY A 412 8.43 -4.06 5.46
CA GLY A 412 9.72 -3.56 5.95
C GLY A 412 9.84 -3.38 7.47
N GLY A 413 8.75 -3.09 8.16
CA GLY A 413 8.74 -2.92 9.61
C GLY A 413 9.05 -4.19 10.41
N VAL A 414 8.94 -5.36 9.81
CA VAL A 414 9.36 -6.64 10.41
C VAL A 414 10.85 -6.62 10.81
N ALA A 415 11.67 -5.85 10.11
CA ALA A 415 13.09 -5.70 10.41
C ALA A 415 13.37 -4.93 11.72
N ASN A 416 12.36 -4.34 12.35
CA ASN A 416 12.49 -3.64 13.63
C ASN A 416 11.82 -4.45 14.76
N PRO A 417 12.58 -5.24 15.56
CA PRO A 417 12.02 -6.06 16.63
C PRO A 417 11.34 -5.24 17.72
N LEU A 418 11.85 -4.05 18.05
CA LEU A 418 11.25 -3.15 19.01
C LEU A 418 9.85 -2.72 18.57
N PHE A 419 9.69 -2.33 17.31
CA PHE A 419 8.38 -2.00 16.74
C PHE A 419 7.40 -3.17 16.84
N CYS A 420 7.83 -4.38 16.48
CA CYS A 420 6.95 -5.56 16.55
C CYS A 420 6.50 -5.87 17.99
N GLN A 421 7.40 -5.73 18.98
CA GLN A 421 7.06 -5.88 20.39
C GLN A 421 6.09 -4.78 20.84
N LEU A 422 6.35 -3.52 20.49
CA LEU A 422 5.47 -2.40 20.86
C LEU A 422 4.06 -2.55 20.26
N VAL A 423 3.93 -3.11 19.05
CA VAL A 423 2.62 -3.42 18.47
C VAL A 423 1.90 -4.52 19.26
N ALA A 424 2.63 -5.57 19.71
CA ALA A 424 2.05 -6.61 20.56
C ALA A 424 1.56 -6.04 21.89
N ASP A 425 2.38 -5.25 22.56
CA ASP A 425 2.06 -4.60 23.83
C ASP A 425 0.87 -3.64 23.69
N ALA A 426 0.90 -2.78 22.67
CA ALA A 426 -0.15 -1.82 22.41
C ALA A 426 -1.51 -2.48 22.10
N CYS A 427 -1.53 -3.51 21.28
CA CYS A 427 -2.76 -4.21 20.92
C CYS A 427 -3.26 -5.14 22.03
N GLY A 428 -2.38 -5.57 22.94
CA GLY A 428 -2.65 -6.60 23.95
C GLY A 428 -2.89 -7.97 23.30
N LEU A 429 -2.32 -8.21 22.11
CA LEU A 429 -2.50 -9.39 21.30
C LEU A 429 -1.15 -9.94 20.82
N PRO A 430 -1.00 -11.25 20.67
CA PRO A 430 0.19 -11.82 20.02
C PRO A 430 0.41 -11.21 18.63
N VAL A 431 1.67 -10.86 18.33
CA VAL A 431 2.10 -10.45 17.00
C VAL A 431 2.89 -11.58 16.35
N VAL A 432 2.58 -11.86 15.08
CA VAL A 432 3.39 -12.71 14.21
C VAL A 432 3.99 -11.81 13.14
N ALA A 433 5.32 -11.64 13.18
CA ALA A 433 6.07 -10.80 12.27
C ALA A 433 6.69 -11.61 11.14
N GLY A 434 6.47 -11.18 9.90
CA GLY A 434 6.93 -11.79 8.65
C GLY A 434 5.80 -12.29 7.75
N PRO A 435 6.13 -12.48 6.48
CA PRO A 435 7.41 -12.19 5.83
C PRO A 435 7.65 -10.68 5.60
N THR A 436 8.92 -10.29 5.48
CA THR A 436 9.30 -8.93 5.06
C THR A 436 8.84 -8.65 3.63
N GLU A 437 8.93 -9.65 2.76
CA GLU A 437 8.55 -9.55 1.34
C GLU A 437 7.12 -10.08 1.08
N ALA A 438 6.15 -9.68 1.91
CA ALA A 438 4.80 -10.21 1.83
C ALA A 438 4.11 -9.94 0.49
N ALA A 439 4.31 -8.76 -0.12
CA ALA A 439 3.76 -8.45 -1.44
C ALA A 439 4.29 -9.42 -2.50
N SER A 440 5.62 -9.62 -2.55
CA SER A 440 6.23 -10.58 -3.47
C SER A 440 5.73 -12.03 -3.23
N TRP A 441 5.51 -12.43 -1.96
CA TRP A 441 4.93 -13.74 -1.65
C TRP A 441 3.52 -13.88 -2.19
N GLY A 442 2.64 -12.91 -1.94
CA GLY A 442 1.27 -12.93 -2.47
C GLY A 442 1.23 -12.94 -3.99
N ASN A 443 2.05 -12.09 -4.62
CA ASN A 443 2.20 -12.03 -6.07
C ASN A 443 2.65 -13.39 -6.65
N VAL A 444 3.75 -13.99 -6.15
CA VAL A 444 4.28 -15.28 -6.60
C VAL A 444 3.25 -16.41 -6.45
N LEU A 445 2.54 -16.47 -5.32
CA LEU A 445 1.59 -17.54 -5.08
C LEU A 445 0.33 -17.41 -5.97
N VAL A 446 -0.11 -16.19 -6.26
CA VAL A 446 -1.21 -15.97 -7.22
C VAL A 446 -0.79 -16.37 -8.63
N GLN A 447 0.46 -16.07 -9.05
CA GLN A 447 0.99 -16.56 -10.32
C GLN A 447 1.06 -18.10 -10.36
N ALA A 448 1.57 -18.73 -9.30
CA ALA A 448 1.68 -20.19 -9.22
C ALA A 448 0.30 -20.87 -9.32
N ARG A 449 -0.72 -20.26 -8.68
CA ARG A 449 -2.11 -20.72 -8.78
C ARG A 449 -2.66 -20.55 -10.20
N ALA A 450 -2.43 -19.40 -10.83
CA ALA A 450 -2.86 -19.12 -12.20
C ALA A 450 -2.26 -20.09 -13.23
N LEU A 451 -1.04 -20.58 -12.97
CA LEU A 451 -0.36 -21.58 -13.79
C LEU A 451 -0.73 -23.01 -13.42
N GLY A 452 -1.62 -23.24 -12.45
CA GLY A 452 -2.06 -24.56 -12.03
C GLY A 452 -1.00 -25.38 -11.27
N VAL A 453 0.04 -24.75 -10.73
CA VAL A 453 1.10 -25.41 -9.94
C VAL A 453 0.70 -25.55 -8.48
N THR A 454 -0.01 -24.57 -7.94
CA THR A 454 -0.71 -24.68 -6.68
C THR A 454 -2.20 -24.70 -6.97
N GLY A 455 -2.95 -25.51 -6.25
CA GLY A 455 -4.41 -25.42 -6.19
C GLY A 455 -4.82 -24.57 -5.00
N GLY A 456 -6.15 -24.45 -4.85
CA GLY A 456 -6.72 -24.12 -3.58
C GLY A 456 -7.08 -22.67 -3.35
N SER A 457 -7.60 -22.49 -2.16
CA SER A 457 -8.09 -21.23 -1.60
C SER A 457 -6.95 -20.37 -1.04
N LEU A 458 -7.24 -19.11 -0.75
CA LEU A 458 -6.29 -18.21 -0.08
C LEU A 458 -5.69 -18.80 1.22
N PRO A 459 -6.45 -19.47 2.13
CA PRO A 459 -5.87 -20.15 3.28
C PRO A 459 -4.82 -21.23 2.94
N GLU A 460 -5.00 -21.94 1.83
CA GLU A 460 -4.02 -22.94 1.37
C GLU A 460 -2.75 -22.28 0.85
N LEU A 461 -2.85 -21.20 0.08
CA LEU A 461 -1.70 -20.40 -0.32
C LEU A 461 -0.92 -19.86 0.89
N ARG A 462 -1.62 -19.31 1.88
CA ARG A 462 -1.04 -18.85 3.14
C ARG A 462 -0.32 -19.96 3.93
N SER A 463 -0.80 -21.20 3.82
CA SER A 463 -0.13 -22.34 4.46
C SER A 463 1.25 -22.64 3.85
N LEU A 464 1.45 -22.38 2.55
CA LEU A 464 2.76 -22.49 1.90
C LEU A 464 3.75 -21.49 2.50
N ILE A 465 3.32 -20.26 2.74
CA ILE A 465 4.15 -19.22 3.37
C ILE A 465 4.53 -19.65 4.79
N ARG A 466 3.57 -20.08 5.61
CA ARG A 466 3.85 -20.54 6.99
C ARG A 466 4.90 -21.64 7.05
N ARG A 467 4.94 -22.54 6.06
CA ARG A 467 5.92 -23.62 6.00
C ARG A 467 7.28 -23.20 5.45
N GLY A 468 7.31 -22.18 4.59
CA GLY A 468 8.51 -21.78 3.84
C GLY A 468 9.25 -20.56 4.40
N VAL A 469 8.67 -19.82 5.36
CA VAL A 469 9.22 -18.56 5.86
C VAL A 469 9.46 -18.65 7.36
N GLN A 470 10.57 -18.11 7.81
CA GLN A 470 10.81 -17.91 9.25
C GLN A 470 9.92 -16.76 9.74
N LEU A 471 9.08 -17.07 10.72
CA LEU A 471 8.21 -16.13 11.41
C LEU A 471 8.70 -15.93 12.83
N VAL A 472 8.59 -14.68 13.32
CA VAL A 472 8.94 -14.32 14.70
C VAL A 472 7.67 -13.95 15.45
N SER A 473 7.48 -14.55 16.64
CA SER A 473 6.32 -14.26 17.47
C SER A 473 6.69 -13.35 18.65
N TYR A 474 5.84 -12.39 18.93
CA TYR A 474 5.94 -11.47 20.07
C TYR A 474 4.67 -11.60 20.90
N THR A 475 4.84 -11.70 22.21
CA THR A 475 3.72 -11.74 23.17
C THR A 475 3.66 -10.43 23.94
N PRO A 476 2.46 -9.92 24.25
CA PRO A 476 2.32 -8.71 25.07
C PRO A 476 3.04 -8.86 26.41
N ALA A 477 3.86 -7.89 26.74
CA ALA A 477 4.66 -7.86 27.98
C ALA A 477 4.27 -6.68 28.90
N GLU A 478 3.79 -5.57 28.32
CA GLU A 478 3.43 -4.36 29.07
C GLU A 478 1.95 -4.34 29.48
N ALA A 479 1.66 -3.60 30.56
CA ALA A 479 0.31 -3.49 31.08
C ALA A 479 -0.61 -2.69 30.15
N GLU A 480 -1.81 -3.19 29.91
CA GLU A 480 -2.88 -2.53 29.16
C GLU A 480 -3.16 -1.09 29.65
N ALA A 481 -3.03 -0.82 30.96
CA ALA A 481 -3.28 0.49 31.55
C ALA A 481 -2.33 1.58 31.05
N ASP A 482 -1.06 1.23 30.77
CA ASP A 482 -0.07 2.19 30.28
C ASP A 482 -0.37 2.61 28.85
N TRP A 483 -0.76 1.67 28.01
CA TRP A 483 -1.19 1.93 26.62
C TRP A 483 -2.53 2.68 26.56
N ALA A 484 -3.46 2.44 27.48
CA ALA A 484 -4.70 3.21 27.59
C ALA A 484 -4.41 4.67 27.94
N ARG A 485 -3.45 4.92 28.84
CA ARG A 485 -3.01 6.28 29.18
C ARG A 485 -2.32 6.97 28.01
N ALA A 486 -1.47 6.25 27.29
CA ALA A 486 -0.82 6.77 26.08
C ALA A 486 -1.85 7.20 25.01
N ASP A 487 -2.90 6.41 24.85
CA ASP A 487 -4.06 6.69 24.00
C ASP A 487 -4.76 7.99 24.38
N GLU A 488 -5.02 8.20 25.66
CA GLU A 488 -5.64 9.43 26.19
C GLU A 488 -4.76 10.67 25.89
N ILE A 489 -3.45 10.57 26.06
CA ILE A 489 -2.50 11.66 25.78
C ILE A 489 -2.57 12.07 24.29
N VAL A 490 -2.52 11.10 23.36
CA VAL A 490 -2.57 11.38 21.92
C VAL A 490 -3.92 12.00 21.53
N ARG A 491 -5.04 11.48 22.07
CA ARG A 491 -6.39 12.04 21.80
C ARG A 491 -6.55 13.46 22.35
N ALA A 492 -6.05 13.74 23.53
CA ALA A 492 -6.09 15.08 24.12
C ALA A 492 -5.25 16.07 23.28
N GLY A 493 -4.07 15.64 22.81
CA GLY A 493 -3.23 16.45 21.91
C GLY A 493 -3.92 16.78 20.58
N ARG A 494 -4.69 15.83 20.00
CA ARG A 494 -5.48 16.04 18.78
C ARG A 494 -6.61 17.04 18.99
N ALA A 495 -7.28 17.02 20.13
CA ALA A 495 -8.38 17.94 20.43
C ALA A 495 -7.93 19.37 20.70
N ALA A 496 -6.63 19.58 20.96
CA ALA A 496 -6.03 20.89 21.22
C ALA A 496 -5.46 21.57 19.94
N GLN A 497 -5.48 20.90 18.81
CA GLN A 497 -5.08 21.40 17.49
C GLN A 497 -6.28 21.96 16.74
#